data_d769540ef647bd75b176243dc862941d
#
_entry.id   d769540ef647bd75b176243dc862941d
#
_cell.length_a   1.000
_cell.length_b   1.000
_cell.length_c   1.000
_cell.angle_alpha   90.00
_cell.angle_beta   90.00
_cell.angle_gamma   90.00
#
_symmetry.space_group_name_H-M   'P 1'
#
loop_
_entity.id
_entity.type
_entity.pdbx_description
1 polymer ?
#
loop_
_entity_poly.entity_id
_entity_poly.type
_entity_poly.pdbx_seq_one_letter_code
_entity_poly.pdbx_strand_id
1 'polypeptide(L)' 'MNTTQIGDITEQKFILYCLNNEIPISKAVGHNLPYDFIIEHNQKLSKIQVKSSR' A
#
# COMPACT_ATOMS: atom_id res chain seq x y z
N MET A 1 20.75 0.14 5.12
CA MET A 1 19.45 -0.42 4.69
C MET A 1 19.40 -0.45 3.18
N ASN A 2 18.96 -1.54 2.58
CA ASN A 2 18.90 -1.62 1.12
C ASN A 2 17.55 -1.12 0.60
N THR A 3 17.42 -0.99 -0.71
CA THR A 3 16.23 -0.46 -1.35
C THR A 3 14.99 -1.28 -1.07
N THR A 4 15.14 -2.61 -1.01
CA THR A 4 14.02 -3.51 -0.73
C THR A 4 13.47 -3.27 0.68
N GLN A 5 14.36 -3.13 1.66
CA GLN A 5 13.94 -2.86 3.03
C GLN A 5 13.23 -1.52 3.15
N ILE A 6 13.71 -0.50 2.44
CA ILE A 6 13.08 0.82 2.44
C ILE A 6 11.67 0.72 1.85
N GLY A 7 11.51 -0.03 0.76
CA GLY A 7 10.20 -0.25 0.15
C GLY A 7 9.25 -0.96 1.10
N ASP A 8 9.75 -2.02 1.77
CA ASP A 8 8.93 -2.77 2.71
C ASP A 8 8.46 -1.90 3.87
N ILE A 9 9.35 -1.07 4.40
CA ILE A 9 8.99 -0.17 5.50
C ILE A 9 7.93 0.83 5.05
N THR A 10 8.08 1.38 3.84
CA THR A 10 7.12 2.34 3.31
C THR A 10 5.74 1.71 3.15
N GLU A 11 5.69 0.47 2.65
CA GLU A 11 4.42 -0.23 2.51
C GLU A 11 3.77 -0.49 3.86
N GLN A 12 4.57 -0.90 4.86
CA GLN A 12 4.03 -1.15 6.20
C GLN A 12 3.48 0.12 6.84
N LYS A 13 4.15 1.24 6.62
CA LYS A 13 3.66 2.53 7.13
C LYS A 13 2.31 2.88 6.50
N PHE A 14 2.16 2.62 5.22
CA PHE A 14 0.90 2.89 4.54
C PHE A 14 -0.22 2.00 5.08
N ILE A 15 0.07 0.72 5.28
CA ILE A 15 -0.91 -0.20 5.87
C ILE A 15 -1.34 0.29 7.24
N LEU A 16 -0.37 0.67 8.07
CA LEU A 16 -0.67 1.15 9.41
C LEU A 16 -1.52 2.42 9.38
N TYR A 17 -1.21 3.33 8.46
CA TYR A 17 -2.01 4.53 8.29
C TYR A 17 -3.46 4.18 7.98
N CYS A 18 -3.68 3.24 7.07
CA CYS A 18 -5.03 2.83 6.71
C CYS A 18 -5.75 2.20 7.90
N LEU A 19 -5.07 1.33 8.64
CA LEU A 19 -5.67 0.69 9.80
C LEU A 19 -6.03 1.70 10.88
N ASN A 20 -5.16 2.67 11.12
CA ASN A 20 -5.41 3.70 12.13
C ASN A 20 -6.57 4.62 11.75
N ASN A 21 -6.87 4.73 10.47
CA ASN A 21 -7.95 5.59 9.98
C ASN A 21 -9.17 4.78 9.55
N GLU A 22 -9.21 3.49 9.91
CA GLU A 22 -10.34 2.62 9.60
C GLU A 22 -10.64 2.56 8.10
N ILE A 23 -9.60 2.58 7.28
CA ILE A 23 -9.71 2.44 5.83
C ILE A 23 -9.47 0.97 5.48
N PRO A 24 -10.46 0.26 4.93
CA PRO A 24 -10.24 -1.13 4.51
C PRO A 24 -9.16 -1.17 3.42
N ILE A 25 -8.20 -2.06 3.59
CA ILE A 25 -7.07 -2.18 2.68
C ILE A 25 -6.83 -3.64 2.34
N SER A 26 -6.57 -3.92 1.07
CA SER A 26 -6.25 -5.25 0.58
C SER A 26 -4.93 -5.19 -0.16
N LYS A 27 -4.08 -6.19 0.06
CA LYS A 27 -2.80 -6.25 -0.65
C LYS A 27 -2.99 -6.96 -1.97
N ALA A 28 -2.44 -6.39 -3.04
CA ALA A 28 -2.43 -7.03 -4.34
C ALA A 28 -1.46 -8.20 -4.33
N VAL A 29 -1.89 -9.32 -4.90
CA VAL A 29 -1.09 -10.53 -4.97
C VAL A 29 -0.84 -10.86 -6.43
N GLY A 30 0.43 -11.05 -6.80
CA GLY A 30 0.80 -11.37 -8.17
C GLY A 30 2.04 -10.60 -8.59
N HIS A 31 2.48 -10.88 -9.83
CA HIS A 31 3.65 -10.24 -10.40
C HIS A 31 3.25 -9.21 -11.43
N ASN A 32 4.05 -8.15 -11.55
CA ASN A 32 3.88 -7.14 -12.59
C ASN A 32 2.55 -6.42 -12.54
N LEU A 33 1.99 -6.29 -11.34
CA LEU A 33 0.78 -5.49 -11.17
C LEU A 33 1.16 -4.02 -11.07
N PRO A 34 0.37 -3.12 -11.65
CA PRO A 34 0.67 -1.69 -11.60
C PRO A 34 0.26 -1.03 -10.28
N TYR A 35 -0.14 -1.81 -9.29
CA TYR A 35 -0.52 -1.29 -7.98
C TYR A 35 -0.14 -2.28 -6.91
N ASP A 36 -0.03 -1.80 -5.67
CA ASP A 36 0.38 -2.61 -4.53
C ASP A 36 -0.79 -2.92 -3.61
N PHE A 37 -1.77 -2.03 -3.52
CA PHE A 37 -2.90 -2.18 -2.62
C PHE A 37 -4.18 -1.68 -3.28
N ILE A 38 -5.29 -2.15 -2.74
CA ILE A 38 -6.61 -1.61 -3.06
C ILE A 38 -7.21 -1.14 -1.75
N ILE A 39 -7.71 0.09 -1.73
CA ILE A 39 -8.38 0.62 -0.55
C ILE A 39 -9.84 0.91 -0.90
N GLU A 40 -10.68 0.93 0.13
CA GLU A 40 -12.07 1.30 -0.03
C GLU A 40 -12.31 2.61 0.70
N HIS A 41 -12.88 3.58 -0.02
CA HIS A 41 -13.19 4.88 0.56
C HIS A 41 -14.49 5.38 -0.05
N ASN A 42 -15.46 5.73 0.81
CA ASN A 42 -16.78 6.19 0.37
C ASN A 42 -17.45 5.19 -0.58
N GLN A 43 -17.31 3.90 -0.28
CA GLN A 43 -17.89 2.79 -1.05
C GLN A 43 -17.30 2.67 -2.45
N LYS A 44 -16.11 3.23 -2.65
CA LYS A 44 -15.39 3.11 -3.91
C LYS A 44 -14.04 2.44 -3.67
N LEU A 45 -13.62 1.61 -4.62
CA LEU A 45 -12.32 0.96 -4.56
C LEU A 45 -11.31 1.77 -5.34
N SER A 46 -10.13 1.94 -4.76
CA SER A 46 -9.06 2.68 -5.41
C SER A 46 -7.78 1.85 -5.41
N LYS A 47 -7.07 1.87 -6.52
CA LYS A 47 -5.78 1.20 -6.65
C LYS A 47 -4.69 2.14 -6.17
N ILE A 48 -3.82 1.64 -5.33
CA ILE A 48 -2.76 2.45 -4.74
C ILE A 48 -1.41 1.85 -5.09
N GLN A 49 -0.51 2.67 -5.59
CA GLN A 49 0.87 2.28 -5.77
C GLN A 49 1.73 3.05 -4.79
N VAL A 50 2.46 2.32 -3.95
CA VAL A 50 3.33 2.93 -2.94
C VAL A 50 4.72 3.04 -3.52
N LYS A 51 5.29 4.23 -3.45
CA LYS A 51 6.64 4.48 -3.94
C LYS A 51 7.51 4.98 -2.81
N SER A 52 8.71 4.42 -2.72
CA SER A 52 9.72 4.90 -1.79
C SER A 52 10.50 6.00 -2.48
N SER A 53 10.61 7.14 -1.82
CA SER A 53 11.42 8.24 -2.31
C SER A 53 12.77 8.21 -1.63
N ARG A 54 13.82 8.44 -2.39
CA ARG A 54 15.18 8.49 -1.85
C ARG A 54 15.82 9.78 -2.26
#